data_61bfad3872ee988d84174492c3346f94
#
_entry.id   61bfad3872ee988d84174492c3346f94
#
_cell.length_a   1.000
_cell.length_b   1.000
_cell.length_c   1.000
_cell.angle_alpha   90.00
_cell.angle_beta   90.00
_cell.angle_gamma   90.00
#
_symmetry.space_group_name_H-M   'P 1'
#
loop_
_entity.id
_entity.type
_entity.pdbx_description
1 polymer ?
#
loop_
_entity_poly.entity_id
_entity_poly.type
_entity_poly.pdbx_seq_one_letter_code
_entity_poly.pdbx_strand_id
1 'polypeptide(L)'
;MTSAAAVSTLTPDRQWRIVLARDRRYDGSFVYAVRSTGIYCRPSCASRRPRRGQVTFFPIPEAAEREGFRACRRCHPSDANGGDPAIGLVREACRALDAPDAPPLSTLAQRLGQRPHGLLRAFKRVLGITPQQYRDARRVTRLKHELKRRPHVSPAVYEAGYGSSSRVYERAHAQLGMTPATYARGGAGAEIAFAVVPCSLGQLLVAATPRGVCRVSLGDSAASLETGLATEFPAARIRKDRSTLEDSVTAILAYLDGSEPSLALPLDIRATAFQRRVWQELQRIPYGETRSYADVARRIGSPTASRAVARACATNPAALIIPCHRVIREDGDLGGYRWGVERKRSLLRKESAEMQKLDAPTQQR
;
A
#
# COMPACT_ATOMS: atom_id res chain seq x y z
N MET A 1 -24.29 24.28 -19.53
CA MET A 1 -23.70 24.44 -18.18
C MET A 1 -23.87 23.13 -17.42
N THR A 2 -22.99 22.17 -17.61
CA THR A 2 -23.04 20.88 -16.90
C THR A 2 -22.28 21.04 -15.58
N SER A 3 -23.01 20.90 -14.49
CA SER A 3 -22.64 21.17 -13.10
C SER A 3 -21.33 20.46 -12.69
N ALA A 4 -20.38 21.22 -12.14
CA ALA A 4 -19.11 20.77 -11.57
C ALA A 4 -19.27 19.77 -10.39
N ALA A 5 -20.48 19.58 -9.88
CA ALA A 5 -20.80 18.65 -8.78
C ALA A 5 -20.80 17.16 -9.20
N ALA A 6 -20.90 16.85 -10.51
CA ALA A 6 -21.09 15.48 -11.00
C ALA A 6 -19.79 14.65 -11.15
N VAL A 7 -18.62 15.26 -11.03
CA VAL A 7 -17.34 14.58 -11.33
C VAL A 7 -16.77 13.78 -10.15
N SER A 8 -17.11 14.14 -8.92
CA SER A 8 -16.57 13.51 -7.70
C SER A 8 -17.15 12.11 -7.41
N THR A 9 -18.15 11.64 -8.18
CA THR A 9 -18.89 10.39 -7.95
C THR A 9 -18.84 9.42 -9.14
N LEU A 10 -17.90 9.61 -10.10
CA LEU A 10 -17.80 8.71 -11.24
C LEU A 10 -17.33 7.33 -10.81
N THR A 11 -18.21 6.33 -10.97
CA THR A 11 -17.81 4.92 -10.76
C THR A 11 -16.77 4.49 -11.80
N PRO A 12 -15.91 3.50 -11.49
CA PRO A 12 -14.92 2.98 -12.43
C PRO A 12 -15.50 2.53 -13.78
N ASP A 13 -16.74 2.02 -13.78
CA ASP A 13 -17.41 1.58 -15.01
C ASP A 13 -17.89 2.77 -15.85
N ARG A 14 -18.32 3.85 -15.21
CA ARG A 14 -18.65 5.10 -15.91
C ARG A 14 -17.40 5.75 -16.47
N GLN A 15 -16.30 5.80 -15.70
CA GLN A 15 -14.99 6.28 -16.18
C GLN A 15 -14.52 5.47 -17.39
N TRP A 16 -14.70 4.14 -17.35
CA TRP A 16 -14.35 3.28 -18.47
C TRP A 16 -15.15 3.58 -19.73
N ARG A 17 -16.48 3.77 -19.61
CA ARG A 17 -17.33 4.17 -20.74
C ARG A 17 -16.89 5.50 -21.35
N ILE A 18 -16.51 6.48 -20.52
CA ILE A 18 -15.97 7.77 -20.94
C ILE A 18 -14.67 7.59 -21.74
N VAL A 19 -13.75 6.72 -21.27
CA VAL A 19 -12.50 6.40 -22.00
C VAL A 19 -12.79 5.70 -23.32
N LEU A 20 -13.74 4.75 -23.36
CA LEU A 20 -14.14 4.11 -24.61
C LEU A 20 -14.75 5.11 -25.61
N ALA A 21 -15.54 6.07 -25.13
CA ALA A 21 -16.12 7.12 -25.94
C ALA A 21 -15.11 8.21 -26.33
N ARG A 22 -13.93 8.24 -25.73
CA ARG A 22 -12.94 9.33 -25.88
C ARG A 22 -13.54 10.71 -25.62
N ASP A 23 -14.34 10.81 -24.56
CA ASP A 23 -15.13 12.02 -24.29
C ASP A 23 -14.25 13.14 -23.72
N ARG A 24 -13.97 14.15 -24.56
CA ARG A 24 -13.14 15.31 -24.21
C ARG A 24 -13.69 16.16 -23.07
N ARG A 25 -15.00 16.12 -22.81
CA ARG A 25 -15.62 16.86 -21.72
C ARG A 25 -15.12 16.47 -20.34
N TYR A 26 -14.52 15.28 -20.25
CA TYR A 26 -13.95 14.74 -19.02
C TYR A 26 -12.43 14.83 -18.95
N ASP A 27 -11.79 15.48 -19.95
CA ASP A 27 -10.34 15.74 -19.88
C ASP A 27 -10.06 16.65 -18.67
N GLY A 28 -9.07 16.23 -17.84
CA GLY A 28 -8.74 16.90 -16.59
C GLY A 28 -9.63 16.55 -15.40
N SER A 29 -10.75 15.84 -15.58
CA SER A 29 -11.59 15.34 -14.48
C SER A 29 -11.00 14.08 -13.83
N PHE A 30 -10.29 13.27 -14.60
CA PHE A 30 -9.52 12.11 -14.15
C PHE A 30 -8.50 11.72 -15.22
N VAL A 31 -7.56 10.86 -14.87
CA VAL A 31 -6.67 10.20 -15.81
C VAL A 31 -6.78 8.68 -15.66
N TYR A 32 -6.49 7.94 -16.72
CA TYR A 32 -6.40 6.50 -16.65
C TYR A 32 -4.99 6.03 -16.97
N ALA A 33 -4.48 5.08 -16.19
CA ALA A 33 -3.17 4.48 -16.36
C ALA A 33 -3.28 3.05 -16.85
N VAL A 34 -2.35 2.63 -17.70
CA VAL A 34 -2.30 1.31 -18.31
C VAL A 34 -1.11 0.55 -17.73
N ARG A 35 -1.39 -0.48 -16.92
CA ARG A 35 -0.35 -1.23 -16.19
C ARG A 35 0.67 -1.90 -17.08
N SER A 36 0.26 -2.42 -18.25
CA SER A 36 1.16 -3.11 -19.18
C SER A 36 2.19 -2.18 -19.84
N THR A 37 1.92 -0.86 -19.89
CA THR A 37 2.80 0.13 -20.54
C THR A 37 3.43 1.10 -19.56
N GLY A 38 2.96 1.16 -18.32
CA GLY A 38 3.39 2.16 -17.34
C GLY A 38 3.01 3.60 -17.72
N ILE A 39 2.01 3.80 -18.60
CA ILE A 39 1.64 5.13 -19.11
C ILE A 39 0.26 5.50 -18.61
N TYR A 40 0.08 6.77 -18.19
CA TYR A 40 -1.24 7.34 -17.95
C TYR A 40 -1.65 8.35 -19.02
N CYS A 41 -2.95 8.42 -19.30
CA CYS A 41 -3.55 9.22 -20.36
C CYS A 41 -4.77 9.99 -19.86
N ARG A 42 -5.16 11.07 -20.55
CA ARG A 42 -6.47 11.70 -20.38
C ARG A 42 -7.59 10.89 -21.07
N PRO A 43 -8.86 11.03 -20.67
CA PRO A 43 -9.98 10.27 -21.22
C PRO A 43 -10.09 10.26 -22.73
N SER A 44 -9.85 11.41 -23.38
CA SER A 44 -9.95 11.56 -24.81
C SER A 44 -8.75 11.10 -25.63
N CYS A 45 -7.76 10.45 -25.01
CA CYS A 45 -6.53 10.06 -25.68
C CYS A 45 -6.78 9.19 -26.92
N ALA A 46 -6.12 9.55 -28.05
CA ALA A 46 -6.24 8.85 -29.33
C ALA A 46 -5.38 7.57 -29.41
N SER A 47 -4.65 7.19 -28.34
CA SER A 47 -3.86 5.96 -28.33
C SER A 47 -4.73 4.70 -28.44
N ARG A 48 -4.07 3.54 -28.72
CA ARG A 48 -4.77 2.25 -28.76
C ARG A 48 -5.52 2.01 -27.44
N ARG A 49 -6.76 1.55 -27.53
CA ARG A 49 -7.58 1.23 -26.35
C ARG A 49 -6.96 0.07 -25.58
N PRO A 50 -6.70 0.23 -24.28
CA PRO A 50 -6.19 -0.85 -23.44
C PRO A 50 -7.32 -1.84 -23.12
N ARG A 51 -6.95 -3.05 -22.66
CA ARG A 51 -7.92 -3.98 -22.07
C ARG A 51 -8.38 -3.42 -20.71
N ARG A 52 -9.68 -3.52 -20.40
CA ARG A 52 -10.27 -2.99 -19.15
C ARG A 52 -9.51 -3.43 -17.88
N GLY A 53 -9.12 -4.71 -17.81
CA GLY A 53 -8.38 -5.27 -16.67
C GLY A 53 -6.97 -4.70 -16.47
N GLN A 54 -6.42 -3.97 -17.44
CA GLN A 54 -5.11 -3.31 -17.35
C GLN A 54 -5.21 -1.83 -16.96
N VAL A 55 -6.45 -1.30 -16.78
CA VAL A 55 -6.67 0.13 -16.55
C VAL A 55 -6.94 0.41 -15.10
N THR A 56 -6.24 1.41 -14.57
CA THR A 56 -6.48 2.02 -13.26
C THR A 56 -6.81 3.51 -13.45
N PHE A 57 -7.79 4.02 -12.72
CA PHE A 57 -8.19 5.43 -12.80
C PHE A 57 -7.62 6.22 -11.62
N PHE A 58 -7.22 7.47 -11.91
CA PHE A 58 -6.69 8.39 -10.91
C PHE A 58 -7.39 9.74 -11.04
N PRO A 59 -7.69 10.41 -9.90
CA PRO A 59 -8.37 11.70 -9.93
C PRO A 59 -7.50 12.82 -10.53
N ILE A 60 -6.17 12.70 -10.42
CA ILE A 60 -5.20 13.69 -10.93
C ILE A 60 -3.94 13.00 -11.47
N PRO A 61 -3.20 13.62 -12.41
CA PRO A 61 -1.94 13.14 -12.93
C PRO A 61 -0.92 12.76 -11.86
N GLU A 62 -0.75 13.61 -10.85
CA GLU A 62 0.21 13.42 -9.76
C GLU A 62 -0.07 12.16 -8.92
N ALA A 63 -1.32 11.72 -8.88
CA ALA A 63 -1.68 10.46 -8.24
C ALA A 63 -1.23 9.24 -9.07
N ALA A 64 -1.28 9.33 -10.40
CA ALA A 64 -0.75 8.30 -11.29
C ALA A 64 0.78 8.25 -11.26
N GLU A 65 1.44 9.40 -11.26
CA GLU A 65 2.91 9.51 -11.19
C GLU A 65 3.47 8.89 -9.90
N ARG A 66 2.81 9.12 -8.76
CA ARG A 66 3.18 8.47 -7.49
C ARG A 66 3.08 6.94 -7.51
N GLU A 67 2.21 6.43 -8.35
CA GLU A 67 2.07 4.99 -8.60
C GLU A 67 3.11 4.46 -9.63
N GLY A 68 4.04 5.32 -10.07
CA GLY A 68 5.10 4.96 -11.01
C GLY A 68 4.70 5.01 -12.49
N PHE A 69 3.53 5.56 -12.81
CA PHE A 69 3.13 5.76 -14.20
C PHE A 69 3.70 7.07 -14.74
N ARG A 70 4.10 7.08 -16.01
CA ARG A 70 4.58 8.27 -16.71
C ARG A 70 3.50 8.87 -17.61
N ALA A 71 3.57 10.18 -17.86
CA ALA A 71 2.66 10.88 -18.75
C ALA A 71 2.74 10.37 -20.20
N CYS A 72 1.60 10.28 -20.86
CA CYS A 72 1.53 9.97 -22.28
C CYS A 72 2.05 11.14 -23.13
N ARG A 73 3.07 10.89 -23.96
CA ARG A 73 3.68 11.90 -24.85
C ARG A 73 2.75 12.36 -25.97
N ARG A 74 1.67 11.62 -26.27
CA ARG A 74 0.71 11.98 -27.33
C ARG A 74 -0.39 12.91 -26.83
N CYS A 75 -0.91 12.68 -25.62
CA CYS A 75 -2.06 13.44 -25.13
C CYS A 75 -1.72 14.45 -24.03
N HIS A 76 -0.49 14.47 -23.53
CA HIS A 76 0.00 15.41 -22.52
C HIS A 76 -1.04 15.61 -21.38
N PRO A 77 -1.36 14.55 -20.61
CA PRO A 77 -2.48 14.57 -19.66
C PRO A 77 -2.28 15.54 -18.50
N SER A 78 -1.05 15.98 -18.26
CA SER A 78 -0.70 16.99 -17.25
C SER A 78 -1.17 18.39 -17.63
N ASP A 79 -1.39 18.66 -18.93
CA ASP A 79 -1.74 19.99 -19.45
C ASP A 79 -3.28 20.21 -19.45
N ALA A 80 -4.07 19.18 -19.16
CA ALA A 80 -5.52 19.27 -19.19
C ALA A 80 -6.04 20.02 -17.94
N ASN A 81 -6.60 21.21 -18.12
CA ASN A 81 -7.29 21.95 -17.09
C ASN A 81 -8.62 21.25 -16.77
N GLY A 82 -8.71 20.62 -15.59
CA GLY A 82 -9.91 19.93 -15.15
C GLY A 82 -11.01 20.86 -14.69
N GLY A 83 -12.27 20.52 -15.02
CA GLY A 83 -13.44 21.31 -14.68
C GLY A 83 -13.81 21.37 -13.18
N ASP A 84 -13.17 20.63 -12.28
CA ASP A 84 -13.40 20.74 -10.83
C ASP A 84 -12.32 21.62 -10.17
N PRO A 85 -12.70 22.79 -9.64
CA PRO A 85 -11.78 23.70 -8.95
C PRO A 85 -10.97 23.04 -7.82
N ALA A 86 -11.55 22.02 -7.14
CA ALA A 86 -10.84 21.32 -6.09
C ALA A 86 -9.70 20.43 -6.62
N ILE A 87 -9.82 19.91 -7.84
CA ILE A 87 -8.74 19.14 -8.47
C ILE A 87 -7.57 20.06 -8.79
N GLY A 88 -7.84 21.24 -9.37
CA GLY A 88 -6.82 22.26 -9.63
C GLY A 88 -6.11 22.71 -8.35
N LEU A 89 -6.88 23.02 -7.32
CA LEU A 89 -6.38 23.42 -6.01
C LEU A 89 -5.47 22.33 -5.39
N VAL A 90 -5.91 21.07 -5.40
CA VAL A 90 -5.13 19.96 -4.82
C VAL A 90 -3.87 19.70 -5.63
N ARG A 91 -3.92 19.81 -6.96
CA ARG A 91 -2.75 19.69 -7.83
C ARG A 91 -1.69 20.74 -7.51
N GLU A 92 -2.09 21.99 -7.39
CA GLU A 92 -1.20 23.09 -7.05
C GLU A 92 -0.60 22.93 -5.65
N ALA A 93 -1.43 22.54 -4.68
CA ALA A 93 -0.96 22.23 -3.33
C ALA A 93 0.03 21.05 -3.31
N CYS A 94 -0.21 19.99 -4.08
CA CYS A 94 0.72 18.86 -4.19
C CYS A 94 2.08 19.30 -4.76
N ARG A 95 2.10 20.13 -5.81
CA ARG A 95 3.34 20.68 -6.37
C ARG A 95 4.13 21.47 -5.33
N ALA A 96 3.45 22.33 -4.57
CA ALA A 96 4.08 23.09 -3.50
C ALA A 96 4.60 22.22 -2.35
N LEU A 97 3.90 21.13 -2.00
CA LEU A 97 4.30 20.16 -0.99
C LEU A 97 5.42 19.21 -1.45
N ASP A 98 5.60 19.08 -2.76
CA ASP A 98 6.67 18.29 -3.36
C ASP A 98 8.00 19.05 -3.43
N ALA A 99 8.01 20.36 -3.18
CA ALA A 99 9.23 21.15 -3.10
C ALA A 99 10.04 20.81 -1.84
N PRO A 100 11.38 20.90 -1.87
CA PRO A 100 12.24 20.66 -0.71
C PRO A 100 11.91 21.60 0.47
N ASP A 101 11.62 22.85 0.16
CA ASP A 101 11.28 23.96 1.06
C ASP A 101 9.77 24.15 1.25
N ALA A 102 8.99 23.06 1.16
CA ALA A 102 7.55 23.11 1.27
C ALA A 102 7.05 23.93 2.48
N PRO A 103 6.20 24.96 2.26
CA PRO A 103 5.78 25.87 3.31
C PRO A 103 4.90 25.15 4.36
N PRO A 104 4.74 25.75 5.55
CA PRO A 104 3.73 25.31 6.52
C PRO A 104 2.34 25.26 5.87
N LEU A 105 1.50 24.32 6.30
CA LEU A 105 0.17 24.12 5.69
C LEU A 105 -0.74 25.34 5.80
N SER A 106 -0.61 26.12 6.85
CA SER A 106 -1.33 27.40 7.02
C SER A 106 -0.91 28.42 5.95
N THR A 107 0.39 28.57 5.73
CA THR A 107 0.96 29.46 4.70
C THR A 107 0.59 28.97 3.29
N LEU A 108 0.63 27.65 3.06
CA LEU A 108 0.21 27.08 1.79
C LEU A 108 -1.27 27.37 1.51
N ALA A 109 -2.15 27.15 2.49
CA ALA A 109 -3.57 27.46 2.33
C ALA A 109 -3.78 28.96 1.99
N GLN A 110 -3.12 29.87 2.67
CA GLN A 110 -3.16 31.32 2.37
C GLN A 110 -2.72 31.62 0.93
N ARG A 111 -1.57 31.07 0.51
CA ARG A 111 -1.05 31.26 -0.88
C ARG A 111 -2.04 30.81 -1.95
N LEU A 112 -2.81 29.77 -1.63
CA LEU A 112 -3.83 29.21 -2.53
C LEU A 112 -5.23 29.87 -2.35
N GLY A 113 -5.31 31.00 -1.64
CA GLY A 113 -6.57 31.69 -1.40
C GLY A 113 -7.60 30.88 -0.60
N GLN A 114 -7.14 29.91 0.21
CA GLN A 114 -7.98 28.98 0.95
C GLN A 114 -7.80 29.13 2.47
N ARG A 115 -8.89 28.86 3.20
CA ARG A 115 -8.76 28.59 4.64
C ARG A 115 -8.17 27.19 4.85
N PRO A 116 -7.39 26.92 5.92
CA PRO A 116 -6.79 25.61 6.18
C PRO A 116 -7.79 24.45 6.12
N HIS A 117 -9.02 24.70 6.61
CA HIS A 117 -10.08 23.69 6.58
C HIS A 117 -10.64 23.44 5.17
N GLY A 118 -10.61 24.43 4.28
CA GLY A 118 -10.97 24.29 2.86
C GLY A 118 -9.98 23.40 2.13
N LEU A 119 -8.68 23.64 2.33
CA LEU A 119 -7.63 22.80 1.77
C LEU A 119 -7.70 21.35 2.29
N LEU A 120 -7.95 21.15 3.58
CA LEU A 120 -8.16 19.83 4.18
C LEU A 120 -9.31 19.06 3.52
N ARG A 121 -10.47 19.71 3.33
CA ARG A 121 -11.64 19.11 2.69
C ARG A 121 -11.36 18.75 1.23
N ALA A 122 -10.69 19.63 0.48
CA ALA A 122 -10.32 19.37 -0.91
C ALA A 122 -9.39 18.15 -1.01
N PHE A 123 -8.35 18.05 -0.18
CA PHE A 123 -7.46 16.88 -0.15
C PHE A 123 -8.19 15.59 0.20
N LYS A 124 -9.03 15.60 1.24
CA LYS A 124 -9.84 14.42 1.61
C LYS A 124 -10.78 14.01 0.49
N ARG A 125 -11.41 14.98 -0.20
CA ARG A 125 -12.33 14.71 -1.31
C ARG A 125 -11.59 14.15 -2.53
N VAL A 126 -10.45 14.73 -2.91
CA VAL A 126 -9.73 14.39 -4.15
C VAL A 126 -8.79 13.19 -3.96
N LEU A 127 -8.03 13.16 -2.87
CA LEU A 127 -6.98 12.16 -2.62
C LEU A 127 -7.31 11.15 -1.50
N GLY A 128 -8.40 11.38 -0.75
CA GLY A 128 -8.76 10.55 0.41
C GLY A 128 -7.84 10.69 1.63
N ILE A 129 -6.84 11.59 1.57
CA ILE A 129 -5.84 11.83 2.62
C ILE A 129 -5.80 13.31 3.01
N THR A 130 -5.17 13.63 4.14
CA THR A 130 -4.96 15.02 4.53
C THR A 130 -3.69 15.60 3.88
N PRO A 131 -3.57 16.95 3.73
CA PRO A 131 -2.35 17.60 3.27
C PRO A 131 -1.12 17.24 4.13
N GLN A 132 -1.33 17.06 5.45
CA GLN A 132 -0.28 16.64 6.37
C GLN A 132 0.18 15.20 6.07
N GLN A 133 -0.75 14.27 5.87
CA GLN A 133 -0.42 12.88 5.50
C GLN A 133 0.31 12.81 4.16
N TYR A 134 -0.09 13.64 3.19
CA TYR A 134 0.62 13.76 1.92
C TYR A 134 2.06 14.22 2.13
N ARG A 135 2.26 15.34 2.85
CA ARG A 135 3.59 15.89 3.16
C ARG A 135 4.48 14.89 3.89
N ASP A 136 3.94 14.19 4.90
CA ASP A 136 4.70 13.21 5.66
C ASP A 136 5.11 12.01 4.79
N ALA A 137 4.25 11.55 3.88
CA ALA A 137 4.60 10.51 2.92
C ALA A 137 5.72 10.94 1.95
N ARG A 138 5.68 12.20 1.48
CA ARG A 138 6.73 12.75 0.60
C ARG A 138 8.07 12.91 1.33
N ARG A 139 8.04 13.34 2.58
CA ARG A 139 9.25 13.42 3.43
C ARG A 139 9.90 12.05 3.62
N VAL A 140 9.11 11.01 3.89
CA VAL A 140 9.63 9.64 4.01
C VAL A 140 10.24 9.15 2.70
N THR A 141 9.62 9.43 1.57
CA THR A 141 10.15 9.05 0.26
C THR A 141 11.48 9.75 -0.03
N ARG A 142 11.56 11.06 0.24
CA ARG A 142 12.82 11.83 0.12
C ARG A 142 13.88 11.32 1.08
N LEU A 143 13.56 11.09 2.34
CA LEU A 143 14.49 10.53 3.32
C LEU A 143 15.07 9.20 2.83
N LYS A 144 14.25 8.30 2.32
CA LYS A 144 14.71 7.02 1.76
C LYS A 144 15.66 7.21 0.58
N HIS A 145 15.38 8.16 -0.29
CA HIS A 145 16.23 8.49 -1.44
C HIS A 145 17.57 9.07 -0.99
N GLU A 146 17.57 10.06 -0.09
CA GLU A 146 18.79 10.70 0.41
C GLU A 146 19.65 9.75 1.26
N LEU A 147 19.04 8.89 2.07
CA LEU A 147 19.75 7.86 2.82
C LEU A 147 20.44 6.83 1.93
N LYS A 148 19.92 6.58 0.72
CA LYS A 148 20.58 5.69 -0.26
C LYS A 148 21.74 6.37 -0.98
N ARG A 149 21.69 7.68 -1.15
CA ARG A 149 22.72 8.45 -1.87
C ARG A 149 23.88 8.85 -0.97
N ARG A 150 23.62 9.06 0.32
CA ARG A 150 24.62 9.59 1.27
C ARG A 150 24.63 8.74 2.55
N PRO A 151 25.79 8.28 3.00
CA PRO A 151 25.90 7.45 4.22
C PRO A 151 25.63 8.24 5.52
N HIS A 152 25.61 9.56 5.47
CA HIS A 152 25.41 10.43 6.63
C HIS A 152 23.93 10.75 6.86
N VAL A 153 23.39 10.36 8.01
CA VAL A 153 21.97 10.48 8.34
C VAL A 153 21.53 11.92 8.54
N SER A 154 22.34 12.74 9.24
CA SER A 154 21.93 14.11 9.59
C SER A 154 21.64 14.99 8.38
N PRO A 155 22.51 15.10 7.36
CA PRO A 155 22.16 15.85 6.15
C PRO A 155 20.93 15.31 5.45
N ALA A 156 20.76 13.98 5.32
CA ALA A 156 19.62 13.35 4.66
C ALA A 156 18.29 13.67 5.37
N VAL A 157 18.32 13.81 6.69
CA VAL A 157 17.14 14.21 7.50
C VAL A 157 16.72 15.63 7.19
N TYR A 158 17.64 16.57 7.15
CA TYR A 158 17.33 17.99 6.87
C TYR A 158 16.90 18.16 5.40
N GLU A 159 17.59 17.54 4.45
CA GLU A 159 17.21 17.58 3.02
C GLU A 159 15.85 16.93 2.75
N ALA A 160 15.45 15.94 3.54
CA ALA A 160 14.10 15.39 3.48
C ALA A 160 13.02 16.32 4.08
N GLY A 161 13.40 17.48 4.65
CA GLY A 161 12.50 18.47 5.19
C GLY A 161 12.04 18.19 6.63
N TYR A 162 12.84 17.47 7.41
CA TYR A 162 12.61 17.30 8.85
C TYR A 162 13.37 18.38 9.65
N GLY A 163 12.68 19.02 10.59
CA GLY A 163 13.27 20.08 11.41
C GLY A 163 14.18 19.57 12.56
N SER A 164 14.22 18.26 12.82
CA SER A 164 15.15 17.65 13.77
C SER A 164 15.32 16.16 13.51
N SER A 165 16.50 15.64 13.81
CA SER A 165 16.81 14.22 13.74
C SER A 165 16.01 13.39 14.76
N SER A 166 15.77 13.90 15.97
CA SER A 166 15.03 13.21 17.03
C SER A 166 13.64 12.78 16.56
N ARG A 167 12.88 13.67 15.88
CA ARG A 167 11.56 13.35 15.32
C ARG A 167 11.60 12.26 14.25
N VAL A 168 12.72 12.14 13.53
CA VAL A 168 12.91 11.06 12.54
C VAL A 168 13.20 9.76 13.27
N TYR A 169 14.06 9.77 14.28
CA TYR A 169 14.38 8.56 15.06
C TYR A 169 13.16 8.01 15.82
N GLU A 170 12.34 8.86 16.44
CA GLU A 170 11.08 8.46 17.08
C GLU A 170 10.11 7.75 16.12
N ARG A 171 10.07 8.19 14.86
CA ARG A 171 9.16 7.66 13.84
C ARG A 171 9.83 6.68 12.88
N ALA A 172 11.16 6.55 12.94
CA ALA A 172 11.93 5.75 11.98
C ALA A 172 11.56 4.27 12.02
N HIS A 173 11.41 3.69 13.21
CA HIS A 173 10.92 2.31 13.36
C HIS A 173 9.54 2.13 12.73
N ALA A 174 8.68 3.15 12.83
CA ALA A 174 7.36 3.15 12.24
C ALA A 174 7.35 3.34 10.72
N GLN A 175 8.33 4.06 10.19
CA GLN A 175 8.34 4.52 8.78
C GLN A 175 9.37 3.79 7.93
N LEU A 176 10.50 3.39 8.51
CA LEU A 176 11.60 2.73 7.85
C LEU A 176 11.75 1.25 8.25
N GLY A 177 11.14 0.83 9.38
CA GLY A 177 11.30 -0.52 9.96
C GLY A 177 12.65 -0.77 10.60
N MET A 178 13.54 0.21 10.57
CA MET A 178 14.87 0.20 11.20
C MET A 178 15.35 1.63 11.42
N THR A 179 16.49 1.81 12.10
CA THR A 179 17.06 3.16 12.22
C THR A 179 17.43 3.72 10.84
N PRO A 180 17.40 5.06 10.68
CA PRO A 180 17.83 5.71 9.44
C PRO A 180 19.25 5.30 9.02
N ALA A 181 20.15 5.12 9.97
CA ALA A 181 21.53 4.69 9.72
C ALA A 181 21.61 3.26 9.17
N THR A 182 20.83 2.33 9.71
CA THR A 182 20.74 0.97 9.22
C THR A 182 20.12 0.92 7.82
N TYR A 183 19.10 1.74 7.58
CA TYR A 183 18.47 1.85 6.27
C TYR A 183 19.41 2.41 5.19
N ALA A 184 20.18 3.47 5.52
CA ALA A 184 21.18 4.07 4.63
C ALA A 184 22.22 3.04 4.14
N ARG A 185 22.54 2.08 5.00
CA ARG A 185 23.49 1.00 4.71
C ARG A 185 22.83 -0.27 4.15
N GLY A 186 21.63 -0.17 3.55
CA GLY A 186 20.92 -1.29 2.92
C GLY A 186 20.56 -2.43 3.86
N GLY A 187 20.37 -2.15 5.15
CA GLY A 187 20.18 -3.17 6.20
C GLY A 187 21.47 -3.62 6.85
N ALA A 188 22.59 -2.96 6.56
CA ALA A 188 23.89 -3.31 7.16
C ALA A 188 23.83 -3.32 8.69
N GLY A 189 24.32 -4.41 9.30
CA GLY A 189 24.23 -4.66 10.73
C GLY A 189 22.88 -5.20 11.20
N ALA A 190 21.91 -5.44 10.31
CA ALA A 190 20.74 -6.25 10.64
C ALA A 190 21.09 -7.74 10.52
N GLU A 191 20.85 -8.48 11.58
CA GLU A 191 20.91 -9.93 11.55
C GLU A 191 19.51 -10.48 11.32
N ILE A 192 19.38 -11.31 10.28
CA ILE A 192 18.10 -11.93 9.90
C ILE A 192 18.31 -13.44 9.88
N ALA A 193 17.63 -14.13 10.79
CA ALA A 193 17.49 -15.58 10.70
C ALA A 193 16.30 -15.90 9.77
N PHE A 194 16.43 -16.94 8.94
CA PHE A 194 15.32 -17.44 8.14
C PHE A 194 15.26 -18.95 8.08
N ALA A 195 14.05 -19.46 7.87
CA ALA A 195 13.77 -20.85 7.56
C ALA A 195 12.86 -20.96 6.36
N VAL A 196 13.02 -22.01 5.55
CA VAL A 196 12.07 -22.41 4.53
C VAL A 196 11.62 -23.82 4.83
N VAL A 197 10.30 -24.03 4.90
CA VAL A 197 9.70 -25.31 5.22
C VAL A 197 8.55 -25.62 4.26
N PRO A 198 8.27 -26.89 3.96
CA PRO A 198 7.10 -27.26 3.20
C PRO A 198 5.82 -26.99 4.02
N CYS A 199 4.72 -26.63 3.33
CA CYS A 199 3.41 -26.46 3.93
C CYS A 199 2.32 -26.83 2.93
N SER A 200 1.05 -26.83 3.37
CA SER A 200 -0.12 -27.14 2.51
C SER A 200 -0.30 -26.20 1.31
N LEU A 201 0.40 -25.06 1.29
CA LEU A 201 0.38 -24.05 0.23
C LEU A 201 1.68 -23.99 -0.60
N GLY A 202 2.53 -25.00 -0.54
CA GLY A 202 3.84 -25.06 -1.20
C GLY A 202 4.99 -24.85 -0.21
N GLN A 203 5.84 -23.85 -0.44
CA GLN A 203 6.94 -23.50 0.46
C GLN A 203 6.60 -22.26 1.29
N LEU A 204 6.90 -22.32 2.59
CA LEU A 204 6.76 -21.22 3.53
C LEU A 204 8.13 -20.72 3.93
N LEU A 205 8.42 -19.44 3.70
CA LEU A 205 9.59 -18.76 4.23
C LEU A 205 9.16 -17.91 5.43
N VAL A 206 9.83 -18.08 6.54
CA VAL A 206 9.74 -17.23 7.74
C VAL A 206 11.12 -16.62 7.96
N ALA A 207 11.17 -15.28 8.14
CA ALA A 207 12.40 -14.58 8.50
C ALA A 207 12.13 -13.60 9.64
N ALA A 208 13.06 -13.55 10.60
CA ALA A 208 12.97 -12.69 11.75
C ALA A 208 14.29 -12.02 12.09
N THR A 209 14.21 -10.86 12.71
CA THR A 209 15.27 -10.20 13.46
C THR A 209 15.14 -10.56 14.95
N PRO A 210 16.10 -10.19 15.81
CA PRO A 210 15.93 -10.36 17.26
C PRO A 210 14.69 -9.67 17.86
N ARG A 211 14.03 -8.79 17.10
CA ARG A 211 12.83 -8.03 17.53
C ARG A 211 11.51 -8.65 17.08
N GLY A 212 11.54 -9.60 16.14
CA GLY A 212 10.33 -10.25 15.65
C GLY A 212 10.37 -10.58 14.16
N VAL A 213 9.28 -11.14 13.68
CA VAL A 213 9.14 -11.57 12.29
C VAL A 213 9.15 -10.35 11.35
N CYS A 214 10.10 -10.35 10.41
CA CYS A 214 10.24 -9.28 9.41
C CYS A 214 9.69 -9.69 8.04
N ARG A 215 9.57 -11.01 7.77
CA ARG A 215 8.97 -11.51 6.53
C ARG A 215 8.34 -12.89 6.71
N VAL A 216 7.16 -13.06 6.12
CA VAL A 216 6.53 -14.36 5.84
C VAL A 216 6.11 -14.39 4.39
N SER A 217 6.54 -15.40 3.64
CA SER A 217 6.22 -15.52 2.22
C SER A 217 5.86 -16.95 1.86
N LEU A 218 4.97 -17.09 0.89
CA LEU A 218 4.56 -18.37 0.31
C LEU A 218 5.03 -18.44 -1.15
N GLY A 219 5.46 -19.60 -1.60
CA GLY A 219 5.94 -19.81 -2.97
C GLY A 219 6.00 -21.27 -3.35
N ASP A 220 6.39 -21.54 -4.59
CA ASP A 220 6.52 -22.90 -5.11
C ASP A 220 7.97 -23.43 -4.96
N SER A 221 8.94 -22.54 -4.78
CA SER A 221 10.37 -22.87 -4.73
C SER A 221 11.07 -22.18 -3.56
N ALA A 222 11.80 -22.94 -2.78
CA ALA A 222 12.65 -22.44 -1.69
C ALA A 222 13.68 -21.43 -2.22
N ALA A 223 14.36 -21.75 -3.33
CA ALA A 223 15.36 -20.88 -3.93
C ALA A 223 14.82 -19.52 -4.34
N SER A 224 13.58 -19.47 -4.89
CA SER A 224 12.92 -18.22 -5.25
C SER A 224 12.60 -17.36 -4.03
N LEU A 225 12.18 -17.99 -2.93
CA LEU A 225 11.89 -17.30 -1.67
C LEU A 225 13.14 -16.75 -1.02
N GLU A 226 14.24 -17.52 -1.01
CA GLU A 226 15.54 -17.11 -0.49
C GLU A 226 16.13 -15.95 -1.29
N THR A 227 16.10 -16.03 -2.64
CA THR A 227 16.50 -14.93 -3.53
C THR A 227 15.69 -13.66 -3.28
N GLY A 228 14.37 -13.80 -3.10
CA GLY A 228 13.48 -12.68 -2.77
C GLY A 228 13.83 -12.03 -1.43
N LEU A 229 14.25 -12.81 -0.43
CA LEU A 229 14.69 -12.29 0.86
C LEU A 229 16.02 -11.52 0.73
N ALA A 230 17.01 -12.09 0.03
CA ALA A 230 18.31 -11.45 -0.21
C ALA A 230 18.17 -10.13 -1.00
N THR A 231 17.29 -10.12 -2.01
CA THR A 231 17.01 -8.89 -2.80
C THR A 231 16.37 -7.78 -1.95
N GLU A 232 15.55 -8.15 -0.96
CA GLU A 232 14.90 -7.16 -0.08
C GLU A 232 15.87 -6.58 0.96
N PHE A 233 16.84 -7.37 1.41
CA PHE A 233 17.81 -7.00 2.44
C PHE A 233 19.27 -7.22 1.97
N PRO A 234 19.72 -6.50 0.94
CA PRO A 234 20.97 -6.80 0.23
C PRO A 234 22.24 -6.62 1.07
N ALA A 235 22.18 -5.89 2.16
CA ALA A 235 23.33 -5.66 3.05
C ALA A 235 23.09 -6.17 4.48
N ALA A 236 22.04 -6.93 4.71
CA ALA A 236 21.83 -7.63 5.97
C ALA A 236 22.66 -8.93 6.04
N ARG A 237 23.04 -9.33 7.25
CA ARG A 237 23.61 -10.64 7.49
C ARG A 237 22.46 -11.66 7.59
N ILE A 238 22.18 -12.35 6.48
CA ILE A 238 21.08 -13.31 6.38
C ILE A 238 21.63 -14.71 6.67
N ARG A 239 21.04 -15.42 7.64
CA ARG A 239 21.46 -16.73 8.08
C ARG A 239 20.29 -17.72 8.05
N LYS A 240 20.49 -18.89 7.45
CA LYS A 240 19.52 -19.97 7.53
C LYS A 240 19.63 -20.62 8.91
N ASP A 241 18.59 -20.46 9.71
CA ASP A 241 18.57 -20.92 11.10
C ASP A 241 17.15 -21.22 11.53
N ARG A 242 16.78 -22.49 11.38
CA ARG A 242 15.44 -22.97 11.75
C ARG A 242 15.26 -22.99 13.27
N SER A 243 16.29 -23.30 14.03
CA SER A 243 16.20 -23.48 15.48
C SER A 243 15.75 -22.19 16.19
N THR A 244 16.29 -21.05 15.77
CA THR A 244 15.86 -19.72 16.27
C THR A 244 14.41 -19.36 15.90
N LEU A 245 13.86 -20.01 14.88
CA LEU A 245 12.52 -19.70 14.33
C LEU A 245 11.49 -20.80 14.61
N GLU A 246 11.84 -21.82 15.38
CA GLU A 246 11.03 -23.02 15.56
C GLU A 246 9.62 -22.68 16.07
N ASP A 247 9.51 -21.84 17.11
CA ASP A 247 8.21 -21.41 17.65
C ASP A 247 7.36 -20.66 16.61
N SER A 248 8.00 -19.75 15.85
CA SER A 248 7.30 -18.98 14.81
C SER A 248 6.87 -19.86 13.65
N VAL A 249 7.70 -20.82 13.23
CA VAL A 249 7.37 -21.76 12.16
C VAL A 249 6.25 -22.69 12.61
N THR A 250 6.34 -23.25 13.81
CA THR A 250 5.33 -24.15 14.39
C THR A 250 3.98 -23.44 14.49
N ALA A 251 3.95 -22.22 15.04
CA ALA A 251 2.71 -21.44 15.15
C ALA A 251 2.08 -21.17 13.76
N ILE A 252 2.88 -20.83 12.76
CA ILE A 252 2.36 -20.58 11.40
C ILE A 252 1.86 -21.87 10.75
N LEU A 253 2.55 -23.01 10.95
CA LEU A 253 2.08 -24.29 10.44
C LEU A 253 0.79 -24.75 11.13
N ALA A 254 0.70 -24.64 12.46
CA ALA A 254 -0.51 -24.92 13.21
C ALA A 254 -1.71 -24.07 12.75
N TYR A 255 -1.47 -22.78 12.46
CA TYR A 255 -2.47 -21.93 11.84
C TYR A 255 -2.88 -22.43 10.44
N LEU A 256 -1.91 -22.80 9.60
CA LEU A 256 -2.17 -23.35 8.27
C LEU A 256 -2.89 -24.70 8.32
N ASP A 257 -2.68 -25.47 9.34
CA ASP A 257 -3.36 -26.76 9.52
C ASP A 257 -4.76 -26.64 10.17
N GLY A 258 -5.09 -25.45 10.70
CA GLY A 258 -6.38 -25.13 11.30
C GLY A 258 -6.47 -25.52 12.77
N SER A 259 -5.40 -26.04 13.38
CA SER A 259 -5.35 -26.37 14.82
C SER A 259 -5.29 -25.13 15.73
N GLU A 260 -4.78 -24.01 15.20
CA GLU A 260 -4.72 -22.72 15.89
C GLU A 260 -5.32 -21.61 15.03
N PRO A 261 -6.54 -21.13 15.31
CA PRO A 261 -7.20 -20.10 14.50
C PRO A 261 -6.63 -18.69 14.74
N SER A 262 -5.76 -18.51 15.73
CA SER A 262 -5.12 -17.24 16.06
C SER A 262 -3.63 -17.30 15.82
N LEU A 263 -3.09 -16.25 15.19
CA LEU A 263 -1.66 -16.13 14.92
C LEU A 263 -1.14 -14.78 15.42
N ALA A 264 -0.63 -14.76 16.66
CA ALA A 264 -0.08 -13.58 17.30
C ALA A 264 1.44 -13.70 17.45
N LEU A 265 2.20 -13.24 16.47
CA LEU A 265 3.65 -13.22 16.51
C LEU A 265 4.16 -11.77 16.52
N PRO A 266 5.25 -11.47 17.26
CA PRO A 266 5.86 -10.14 17.24
C PRO A 266 6.36 -9.81 15.83
N LEU A 267 6.06 -8.61 15.35
CA LEU A 267 6.41 -8.17 14.01
C LEU A 267 7.49 -7.08 14.02
N ASP A 268 8.53 -7.26 13.25
CA ASP A 268 9.53 -6.23 12.92
C ASP A 268 9.46 -5.86 11.44
N ILE A 269 8.34 -5.27 11.03
CA ILE A 269 8.02 -4.95 9.64
C ILE A 269 8.11 -3.47 9.33
N ARG A 270 8.52 -3.16 8.09
CA ARG A 270 8.54 -1.79 7.56
C ARG A 270 7.15 -1.39 7.11
N ALA A 271 6.64 -0.25 7.59
CA ALA A 271 5.32 0.23 7.23
C ALA A 271 5.24 1.76 7.22
N THR A 272 4.50 2.31 6.27
CA THR A 272 4.01 3.69 6.38
C THR A 272 2.93 3.77 7.47
N ALA A 273 2.63 4.98 7.96
CA ALA A 273 1.54 5.17 8.92
C ALA A 273 0.19 4.64 8.38
N PHE A 274 -0.06 4.80 7.07
CA PHE A 274 -1.26 4.29 6.42
C PHE A 274 -1.26 2.75 6.37
N GLN A 275 -0.16 2.13 5.89
CA GLN A 275 -0.04 0.67 5.86
C GLN A 275 -0.22 0.05 7.25
N ARG A 276 0.38 0.66 8.29
CA ARG A 276 0.22 0.19 9.67
C ARG A 276 -1.24 0.21 10.11
N ARG A 277 -1.97 1.29 9.85
CA ARG A 277 -3.41 1.37 10.18
C ARG A 277 -4.21 0.31 9.43
N VAL A 278 -3.92 0.12 8.13
CA VAL A 278 -4.55 -0.95 7.35
C VAL A 278 -4.23 -2.31 7.97
N TRP A 279 -2.95 -2.63 8.18
CA TRP A 279 -2.54 -3.95 8.67
C TRP A 279 -3.06 -4.25 10.08
N GLN A 280 -3.12 -3.25 10.96
CA GLN A 280 -3.77 -3.39 12.26
C GLN A 280 -5.27 -3.70 12.13
N GLU A 281 -5.95 -3.08 11.16
CA GLU A 281 -7.35 -3.38 10.91
C GLU A 281 -7.53 -4.77 10.27
N LEU A 282 -6.60 -5.20 9.41
CA LEU A 282 -6.63 -6.56 8.85
C LEU A 282 -6.50 -7.62 9.96
N GLN A 283 -5.63 -7.41 10.94
CA GLN A 283 -5.45 -8.34 12.07
C GLN A 283 -6.70 -8.44 12.97
N ARG A 284 -7.63 -7.50 12.88
CA ARG A 284 -8.92 -7.53 13.58
C ARG A 284 -10.01 -8.29 12.84
N ILE A 285 -9.78 -8.68 11.60
CA ILE A 285 -10.74 -9.50 10.84
C ILE A 285 -10.69 -10.90 11.44
N PRO A 286 -11.80 -11.43 12.01
CA PRO A 286 -11.81 -12.74 12.62
C PRO A 286 -11.45 -13.85 11.61
N TYR A 287 -11.00 -14.98 12.15
CA TYR A 287 -10.80 -16.20 11.38
C TYR A 287 -12.11 -16.62 10.71
N GLY A 288 -12.07 -17.01 9.45
CA GLY A 288 -13.24 -17.38 8.66
C GLY A 288 -14.10 -16.23 8.15
N GLU A 289 -13.85 -15.00 8.58
CA GLU A 289 -14.55 -13.82 8.07
C GLU A 289 -13.78 -13.10 6.96
N THR A 290 -14.54 -12.41 6.13
CA THR A 290 -13.98 -11.53 5.10
C THR A 290 -14.50 -10.12 5.23
N ARG A 291 -13.74 -9.15 4.73
CA ARG A 291 -14.17 -7.75 4.59
C ARG A 291 -13.85 -7.25 3.18
N SER A 292 -14.64 -6.33 2.68
CA SER A 292 -14.29 -5.67 1.42
C SER A 292 -13.18 -4.64 1.64
N TYR A 293 -12.45 -4.31 0.55
CA TYR A 293 -11.48 -3.20 0.59
C TYR A 293 -12.14 -1.88 1.03
N ALA A 294 -13.41 -1.67 0.71
CA ALA A 294 -14.17 -0.51 1.11
C ALA A 294 -14.53 -0.53 2.60
N ASP A 295 -14.86 -1.70 3.16
CA ASP A 295 -15.10 -1.87 4.60
C ASP A 295 -13.87 -1.52 5.41
N VAL A 296 -12.72 -2.08 5.03
CA VAL A 296 -11.44 -1.77 5.68
C VAL A 296 -11.15 -0.27 5.58
N ALA A 297 -11.37 0.33 4.41
CA ALA A 297 -11.18 1.77 4.22
C ALA A 297 -12.08 2.62 5.13
N ARG A 298 -13.35 2.22 5.30
CA ARG A 298 -14.29 2.88 6.24
C ARG A 298 -13.82 2.76 7.68
N ARG A 299 -13.42 1.56 8.12
CA ARG A 299 -12.98 1.30 9.49
C ARG A 299 -11.73 2.07 9.87
N ILE A 300 -10.79 2.26 8.95
CA ILE A 300 -9.63 3.12 9.21
C ILE A 300 -9.93 4.62 9.05
N GLY A 301 -11.20 5.03 8.93
CA GLY A 301 -11.60 6.44 8.80
C GLY A 301 -11.17 7.10 7.48
N SER A 302 -11.05 6.30 6.41
CA SER A 302 -10.66 6.77 5.07
C SER A 302 -11.52 6.11 3.98
N PRO A 303 -12.85 6.33 3.95
CA PRO A 303 -13.81 5.55 3.16
C PRO A 303 -13.56 5.56 1.65
N THR A 304 -12.87 6.58 1.14
CA THR A 304 -12.50 6.67 -0.29
C THR A 304 -11.18 6.00 -0.63
N ALA A 305 -10.49 5.39 0.34
CA ALA A 305 -9.13 4.88 0.19
C ALA A 305 -9.06 3.38 -0.15
N SER A 306 -10.11 2.75 -0.68
CA SER A 306 -10.16 1.30 -0.97
C SER A 306 -9.01 0.83 -1.86
N ARG A 307 -8.57 1.63 -2.84
CA ARG A 307 -7.40 1.33 -3.67
C ARG A 307 -6.09 1.38 -2.90
N ALA A 308 -5.95 2.34 -1.98
CA ALA A 308 -4.78 2.43 -1.11
C ALA A 308 -4.73 1.26 -0.12
N VAL A 309 -5.89 0.79 0.36
CA VAL A 309 -6.02 -0.45 1.14
C VAL A 309 -5.58 -1.66 0.32
N ALA A 310 -6.05 -1.79 -0.93
CA ALA A 310 -5.63 -2.86 -1.83
C ALA A 310 -4.10 -2.86 -2.06
N ARG A 311 -3.49 -1.68 -2.20
CA ARG A 311 -2.04 -1.56 -2.30
C ARG A 311 -1.32 -1.94 -1.01
N ALA A 312 -1.85 -1.55 0.16
CA ALA A 312 -1.29 -1.98 1.45
C ALA A 312 -1.35 -3.52 1.59
N CYS A 313 -2.42 -4.16 1.13
CA CYS A 313 -2.53 -5.62 1.05
C CYS A 313 -1.48 -6.22 0.10
N ALA A 314 -1.29 -5.64 -1.10
CA ALA A 314 -0.31 -6.10 -2.08
C ALA A 314 1.14 -5.95 -1.63
N THR A 315 1.43 -5.02 -0.74
CA THR A 315 2.76 -4.76 -0.18
C THR A 315 2.99 -5.37 1.20
N ASN A 316 2.06 -6.19 1.68
CA ASN A 316 2.18 -6.90 2.94
C ASN A 316 3.45 -7.79 2.94
N PRO A 317 4.38 -7.64 3.90
CA PRO A 317 5.58 -8.48 3.98
C PRO A 317 5.37 -9.77 4.77
N ALA A 318 4.33 -9.85 5.61
CA ALA A 318 4.08 -10.93 6.55
C ALA A 318 2.76 -11.64 6.25
N ALA A 319 2.79 -12.57 5.28
CA ALA A 319 1.64 -13.41 4.95
C ALA A 319 1.08 -14.07 6.21
N LEU A 320 -0.22 -14.28 6.26
CA LEU A 320 -0.92 -14.95 7.36
C LEU A 320 -0.98 -14.13 8.65
N ILE A 321 0.14 -13.69 9.21
CA ILE A 321 0.19 -12.86 10.42
C ILE A 321 -0.57 -11.55 10.19
N ILE A 322 -0.47 -10.99 8.99
CA ILE A 322 -1.33 -9.91 8.51
C ILE A 322 -2.25 -10.53 7.46
N PRO A 323 -3.51 -10.84 7.80
CA PRO A 323 -4.38 -11.68 7.01
C PRO A 323 -5.00 -10.93 5.81
N CYS A 324 -4.17 -10.42 4.90
CA CYS A 324 -4.66 -9.73 3.71
C CYS A 324 -5.43 -10.63 2.72
N HIS A 325 -5.38 -11.95 2.89
CA HIS A 325 -6.25 -12.89 2.17
C HIS A 325 -7.72 -12.75 2.56
N ARG A 326 -8.05 -12.27 3.77
CA ARG A 326 -9.42 -12.01 4.22
C ARG A 326 -10.04 -10.75 3.61
N VAL A 327 -9.29 -10.00 2.79
CA VAL A 327 -9.84 -8.81 2.12
C VAL A 327 -10.18 -9.14 0.68
N ILE A 328 -11.45 -8.96 0.31
CA ILE A 328 -12.02 -9.27 -1.00
C ILE A 328 -12.62 -8.03 -1.65
N ARG A 329 -13.14 -8.11 -2.87
CA ARG A 329 -13.92 -7.05 -3.50
C ARG A 329 -15.36 -7.02 -2.98
N GLU A 330 -16.05 -5.91 -3.15
CA GLU A 330 -17.48 -5.76 -2.78
C GLU A 330 -18.41 -6.71 -3.55
N ASP A 331 -18.03 -7.08 -4.78
CA ASP A 331 -18.75 -8.03 -5.63
C ASP A 331 -18.46 -9.51 -5.30
N GLY A 332 -17.69 -9.77 -4.24
CA GLY A 332 -17.29 -11.12 -3.81
C GLY A 332 -16.08 -11.68 -4.57
N ASP A 333 -15.56 -10.99 -5.60
CA ASP A 333 -14.34 -11.41 -6.28
C ASP A 333 -13.13 -11.34 -5.33
N LEU A 334 -12.27 -12.34 -5.37
CA LEU A 334 -11.11 -12.45 -4.46
C LEU A 334 -10.12 -11.30 -4.63
N GLY A 335 -10.11 -10.64 -5.80
CA GLY A 335 -9.09 -9.66 -6.15
C GLY A 335 -7.69 -10.29 -6.25
N GLY A 336 -6.67 -9.44 -6.14
CA GLY A 336 -5.28 -9.89 -6.18
C GLY A 336 -4.77 -10.45 -4.85
N TYR A 337 -3.76 -11.30 -4.91
CA TYR A 337 -3.00 -11.74 -3.75
C TYR A 337 -1.52 -11.84 -4.12
N ARG A 338 -0.62 -11.31 -3.29
CA ARG A 338 0.83 -11.24 -3.58
C ARG A 338 1.43 -12.61 -3.88
N TRP A 339 0.95 -13.63 -3.20
CA TRP A 339 1.44 -15.00 -3.28
C TRP A 339 0.59 -15.93 -4.16
N GLY A 340 -0.29 -15.34 -5.00
CA GLY A 340 -1.15 -16.07 -5.93
C GLY A 340 -2.59 -16.23 -5.44
N VAL A 341 -3.56 -16.03 -6.35
CA VAL A 341 -4.99 -16.04 -6.03
C VAL A 341 -5.45 -17.42 -5.58
N GLU A 342 -4.85 -18.49 -6.10
CA GLU A 342 -5.18 -19.85 -5.70
C GLU A 342 -4.88 -20.13 -4.22
N ARG A 343 -3.74 -19.63 -3.72
CA ARG A 343 -3.42 -19.72 -2.29
C ARG A 343 -4.41 -18.94 -1.42
N LYS A 344 -4.85 -17.78 -1.90
CA LYS A 344 -5.90 -17.01 -1.22
C LYS A 344 -7.21 -17.80 -1.17
N ARG A 345 -7.62 -18.40 -2.27
CA ARG A 345 -8.83 -19.23 -2.33
C ARG A 345 -8.75 -20.42 -1.38
N SER A 346 -7.60 -21.10 -1.34
CA SER A 346 -7.38 -22.23 -0.45
C SER A 346 -7.43 -21.82 1.03
N LEU A 347 -6.82 -20.69 1.40
CA LEU A 347 -6.89 -20.16 2.76
C LEU A 347 -8.33 -19.85 3.17
N LEU A 348 -9.08 -19.12 2.36
CA LEU A 348 -10.46 -18.74 2.68
C LEU A 348 -11.38 -19.96 2.79
N ARG A 349 -11.22 -20.96 1.90
CA ARG A 349 -11.99 -22.20 2.00
C ARG A 349 -11.69 -22.96 3.28
N LYS A 350 -10.41 -23.02 3.67
CA LYS A 350 -10.01 -23.71 4.88
C LYS A 350 -10.56 -23.03 6.12
N GLU A 351 -10.38 -21.71 6.23
CA GLU A 351 -10.92 -20.93 7.33
C GLU A 351 -12.44 -21.08 7.47
N SER A 352 -13.19 -21.03 6.36
CA SER A 352 -14.64 -21.23 6.39
C SER A 352 -15.05 -22.64 6.80
N ALA A 353 -14.33 -23.66 6.36
CA ALA A 353 -14.62 -25.05 6.71
C ALA A 353 -14.36 -25.35 8.18
N GLU A 354 -13.31 -24.79 8.76
CA GLU A 354 -12.99 -24.94 10.18
C GLU A 354 -14.02 -24.22 11.08
N MET A 355 -14.47 -23.03 10.71
CA MET A 355 -15.54 -22.33 11.41
C MET A 355 -16.83 -23.13 11.42
N GLN A 356 -17.23 -23.74 10.28
CA GLN A 356 -18.42 -24.58 10.22
C GLN A 356 -18.34 -25.82 11.13
N LYS A 357 -17.15 -26.38 11.33
CA LYS A 357 -16.95 -27.50 12.29
C LYS A 357 -17.10 -27.04 13.74
N LEU A 358 -16.63 -25.82 14.07
CA LEU A 358 -16.74 -25.26 15.42
C LEU A 358 -18.18 -24.88 15.76
N ASP A 359 -18.97 -24.44 14.78
CA ASP A 359 -20.37 -24.06 14.93
C ASP A 359 -21.33 -25.28 14.87
N ALA A 360 -20.86 -26.45 14.49
CA ALA A 360 -21.67 -27.65 14.48
C ALA A 360 -21.96 -28.10 15.93
N PRO A 361 -23.23 -28.25 16.34
CA PRO A 361 -23.58 -28.70 17.70
C PRO A 361 -22.93 -30.05 17.95
N THR A 362 -22.16 -30.14 19.05
CA THR A 362 -21.59 -31.39 19.52
C THR A 362 -22.76 -32.33 19.83
N GLN A 363 -23.08 -33.23 18.89
CA GLN A 363 -23.99 -34.33 19.19
C GLN A 363 -23.30 -35.22 20.23
N GLN A 364 -23.64 -34.98 21.49
CA GLN A 364 -23.28 -35.86 22.59
C GLN A 364 -23.96 -37.23 22.30
N ARG A 365 -23.12 -38.25 22.11
CA ARG A 365 -23.54 -39.63 22.20
C ARG A 365 -23.65 -40.03 23.67
#